data_07eca269f07056c0c601b594906d92e1
#
_entry.id   07eca269f07056c0c601b594906d92e1
#
_cell.length_a   1.000
_cell.length_b   1.000
_cell.length_c   1.000
_cell.angle_alpha   90.00
_cell.angle_beta   90.00
_cell.angle_gamma   90.00
#
_symmetry.space_group_name_H-M   'P 1'
#
loop_
_entity.id
_entity.type
_entity.pdbx_description
1 polymer ?
#
loop_
_entity_poly.entity_id
_entity_poly.type
_entity_poly.pdbx_seq_one_letter_code
_entity_poly.pdbx_strand_id
1 'polypeptide(L)'
;VDFTFAPCLDLDYGQSAVIGNRAFHRNPRVVSILATAMVSGMAQAGMACCGKHFPGHGYATADSHVELPVDDRPLTDIRTNDEVPYASMGTLLTSVMPAHVTYPQVSPAPAGFSKKWLQEELRGRLGYNGLIFSDDLSMKGASEVGEITARSDAALAAGCDMILICNDPESAKTVLENQRWIRTKAFD
;
A
#
# COMPACT_ATOMS: atom_id res chain seq x y z
N VAL A 1 -15.29 -5.67 15.27
CA VAL A 1 -14.22 -4.98 14.52
C VAL A 1 -14.82 -4.50 13.22
N ASP A 2 -14.69 -3.20 12.93
CA ASP A 2 -15.36 -2.58 11.79
C ASP A 2 -14.45 -2.54 10.55
N PHE A 3 -13.13 -2.67 10.76
CA PHE A 3 -12.12 -2.54 9.72
C PHE A 3 -10.88 -3.40 9.99
N THR A 4 -10.22 -3.88 8.91
CA THR A 4 -8.97 -4.63 9.00
C THR A 4 -7.98 -4.23 7.88
N PHE A 5 -6.68 -4.23 8.20
CA PHE A 5 -5.59 -4.08 7.21
C PHE A 5 -5.24 -5.42 6.54
N ALA A 6 -6.26 -6.06 5.99
CA ALA A 6 -6.19 -7.28 5.20
C ALA A 6 -7.14 -7.17 3.99
N PRO A 7 -6.91 -7.93 2.91
CA PRO A 7 -5.95 -8.99 2.70
C PRO A 7 -4.54 -8.51 2.28
N CYS A 8 -3.52 -9.37 2.49
CA CYS A 8 -2.23 -9.25 1.83
C CYS A 8 -2.39 -9.76 0.39
N LEU A 9 -2.17 -8.88 -0.60
CA LEU A 9 -2.29 -9.19 -2.03
C LEU A 9 -0.93 -9.43 -2.70
N ASP A 10 0.15 -9.32 -1.92
CA ASP A 10 1.50 -9.56 -2.39
C ASP A 10 1.67 -11.00 -2.88
N LEU A 11 2.44 -11.16 -3.95
CA LEU A 11 2.73 -12.48 -4.52
C LEU A 11 3.90 -13.14 -3.80
N ASP A 12 3.83 -14.45 -3.61
CA ASP A 12 4.93 -15.24 -3.06
C ASP A 12 5.99 -15.54 -4.13
N TYR A 13 7.03 -14.74 -4.17
CA TYR A 13 8.22 -15.00 -5.01
C TYR A 13 9.25 -15.88 -4.30
N GLY A 14 8.99 -16.29 -3.04
CA GLY A 14 9.88 -17.17 -2.27
C GLY A 14 11.13 -16.47 -1.71
N GLN A 15 11.21 -15.14 -1.78
CA GLN A 15 12.42 -14.38 -1.40
C GLN A 15 12.18 -13.26 -0.38
N SER A 16 10.97 -12.76 -0.26
CA SER A 16 10.65 -11.72 0.72
C SER A 16 10.41 -12.33 2.10
N ALA A 17 11.32 -12.06 3.04
CA ALA A 17 11.15 -12.48 4.44
C ALA A 17 9.99 -11.74 5.12
N VAL A 18 9.68 -10.51 4.69
CA VAL A 18 8.60 -9.68 5.24
C VAL A 18 7.24 -10.22 4.85
N ILE A 19 7.06 -10.56 3.58
CA ILE A 19 5.79 -11.10 3.10
C ILE A 19 5.64 -12.56 3.53
N GLY A 20 6.62 -13.41 3.19
CA GLY A 20 6.66 -14.79 3.64
C GLY A 20 5.31 -15.51 3.53
N ASN A 21 4.90 -16.16 4.61
CA ASN A 21 3.64 -16.91 4.70
C ASN A 21 2.37 -16.04 4.77
N ARG A 22 2.48 -14.71 4.71
CA ARG A 22 1.32 -13.82 4.59
C ARG A 22 0.72 -13.82 3.18
N ALA A 23 1.54 -14.16 2.14
CA ALA A 23 1.06 -14.27 0.78
C ALA A 23 0.14 -15.49 0.62
N PHE A 24 -0.94 -15.34 -0.11
CA PHE A 24 -1.83 -16.45 -0.43
C PHE A 24 -1.18 -17.46 -1.40
N HIS A 25 -0.49 -16.95 -2.44
CA HIS A 25 0.09 -17.79 -3.49
C HIS A 25 1.04 -16.97 -4.38
N ARG A 26 1.88 -17.67 -5.18
CA ARG A 26 2.74 -17.05 -6.20
C ARG A 26 1.99 -16.63 -7.48
N ASN A 27 0.86 -17.25 -7.77
CA ASN A 27 0.09 -16.96 -8.98
C ASN A 27 -0.93 -15.85 -8.68
N PRO A 28 -0.89 -14.72 -9.41
CA PRO A 28 -1.75 -13.56 -9.13
C PRO A 28 -3.25 -13.86 -9.27
N ARG A 29 -3.64 -14.78 -10.16
CA ARG A 29 -5.04 -15.19 -10.32
C ARG A 29 -5.54 -15.98 -9.12
N VAL A 30 -4.69 -16.85 -8.55
CA VAL A 30 -5.03 -17.58 -7.33
C VAL A 30 -5.16 -16.62 -6.15
N VAL A 31 -4.23 -15.66 -6.02
CA VAL A 31 -4.33 -14.59 -5.01
C VAL A 31 -5.65 -13.84 -5.16
N SER A 32 -6.02 -13.44 -6.38
CA SER A 32 -7.30 -12.74 -6.64
C SER A 32 -8.52 -13.56 -6.19
N ILE A 33 -8.56 -14.87 -6.48
CA ILE A 33 -9.68 -15.74 -6.10
C ILE A 33 -9.78 -15.87 -4.58
N LEU A 34 -8.66 -16.17 -3.91
CA LEU A 34 -8.64 -16.39 -2.46
C LEU A 34 -8.93 -15.10 -1.70
N ALA A 35 -8.32 -13.99 -2.13
CA ALA A 35 -8.55 -12.69 -1.52
C ALA A 35 -10.00 -12.20 -1.74
N THR A 36 -10.60 -12.44 -2.91
CA THR A 36 -12.01 -12.14 -3.16
C THR A 36 -12.92 -12.91 -2.20
N ALA A 37 -12.66 -14.19 -1.99
CA ALA A 37 -13.44 -14.98 -1.04
C ALA A 37 -13.32 -14.43 0.40
N MET A 38 -12.09 -14.08 0.83
CA MET A 38 -11.86 -13.46 2.14
C MET A 38 -12.59 -12.13 2.30
N VAL A 39 -12.45 -11.21 1.32
CA VAL A 39 -13.10 -9.89 1.35
C VAL A 39 -14.63 -10.02 1.35
N SER A 40 -15.17 -10.95 0.56
CA SER A 40 -16.61 -11.20 0.53
C SER A 40 -17.12 -11.69 1.89
N GLY A 41 -16.39 -12.58 2.56
CA GLY A 41 -16.75 -13.03 3.92
C GLY A 41 -16.69 -11.90 4.95
N MET A 42 -15.66 -11.05 4.89
CA MET A 42 -15.56 -9.86 5.75
C MET A 42 -16.71 -8.88 5.52
N ALA A 43 -17.03 -8.59 4.26
CA ALA A 43 -18.12 -7.69 3.90
C ALA A 43 -19.51 -8.21 4.39
N GLN A 44 -19.74 -9.53 4.31
CA GLN A 44 -20.97 -10.15 4.86
C GLN A 44 -21.07 -9.97 6.38
N ALA A 45 -19.93 -9.88 7.08
CA ALA A 45 -19.87 -9.59 8.51
C ALA A 45 -19.88 -8.09 8.82
N GLY A 46 -20.01 -7.20 7.83
CA GLY A 46 -19.98 -5.75 8.00
C GLY A 46 -18.59 -5.17 8.22
N MET A 47 -17.52 -5.92 7.90
CA MET A 47 -16.15 -5.48 8.09
C MET A 47 -15.55 -4.93 6.80
N ALA A 48 -15.01 -3.71 6.86
CA ALA A 48 -14.24 -3.11 5.77
C ALA A 48 -12.82 -3.67 5.71
N CYS A 49 -12.17 -3.59 4.53
CA CYS A 49 -10.90 -4.22 4.22
C CYS A 49 -9.88 -3.26 3.61
N CYS A 50 -8.59 -3.67 3.62
CA CYS A 50 -7.48 -2.95 3.01
C CYS A 50 -6.58 -3.91 2.25
N GLY A 51 -6.55 -3.83 0.92
CA GLY A 51 -5.60 -4.59 0.09
C GLY A 51 -4.19 -4.00 0.19
N LYS A 52 -3.19 -4.85 0.44
CA LYS A 52 -1.81 -4.38 0.65
C LYS A 52 -0.77 -5.40 0.16
N HIS A 53 0.43 -4.95 -0.20
CA HIS A 53 0.99 -3.58 -0.24
C HIS A 53 1.19 -3.17 -1.72
N PHE A 54 0.38 -2.26 -2.19
CA PHE A 54 0.39 -1.83 -3.61
C PHE A 54 1.73 -1.19 -4.04
N PRO A 55 2.25 -1.49 -5.23
CA PRO A 55 1.78 -2.42 -6.25
C PRO A 55 2.09 -3.90 -5.94
N GLY A 56 3.04 -4.21 -5.05
CA GLY A 56 3.43 -5.54 -4.61
C GLY A 56 4.80 -5.55 -3.92
N HIS A 57 4.90 -6.07 -2.71
CA HIS A 57 6.12 -6.13 -1.88
C HIS A 57 6.84 -7.50 -1.99
N GLY A 58 6.21 -8.49 -2.62
CA GLY A 58 6.68 -9.89 -2.56
C GLY A 58 8.00 -10.16 -3.27
N TYR A 59 8.42 -9.31 -4.23
CA TYR A 59 9.67 -9.45 -4.96
C TYR A 59 10.87 -8.83 -4.22
N ALA A 60 10.66 -7.77 -3.46
CA ALA A 60 11.72 -7.12 -2.72
C ALA A 60 12.23 -8.01 -1.57
N THR A 61 13.54 -8.21 -1.51
CA THR A 61 14.18 -9.08 -0.50
C THR A 61 14.41 -8.36 0.83
N ALA A 62 14.68 -7.05 0.78
CA ALA A 62 14.93 -6.23 1.95
C ALA A 62 13.67 -6.04 2.81
N ASP A 63 13.86 -5.97 4.12
CA ASP A 63 12.81 -5.70 5.08
C ASP A 63 12.59 -4.20 5.21
N SER A 64 11.43 -3.70 4.79
CA SER A 64 11.04 -2.28 4.88
C SER A 64 10.98 -1.74 6.31
N HIS A 65 11.00 -2.59 7.35
CA HIS A 65 11.12 -2.16 8.73
C HIS A 65 12.56 -1.75 9.11
N VAL A 66 13.56 -2.26 8.40
CA VAL A 66 14.98 -2.06 8.74
C VAL A 66 15.79 -1.36 7.65
N GLU A 67 15.35 -1.44 6.39
CA GLU A 67 16.00 -0.79 5.24
C GLU A 67 14.98 -0.44 4.15
N LEU A 68 15.39 0.34 3.15
CA LEU A 68 14.55 0.67 2.00
C LEU A 68 14.59 -0.46 0.97
N PRO A 69 13.50 -1.21 0.78
CA PRO A 69 13.47 -2.28 -0.20
C PRO A 69 13.36 -1.71 -1.62
N VAL A 70 14.01 -2.41 -2.56
CA VAL A 70 14.02 -2.03 -3.98
C VAL A 70 13.52 -3.19 -4.83
N ASP A 71 12.67 -2.88 -5.80
CA ASP A 71 12.23 -3.77 -6.86
C ASP A 71 12.61 -3.13 -8.21
N ASP A 72 13.60 -3.69 -8.88
CA ASP A 72 14.18 -3.16 -10.11
C ASP A 72 13.52 -3.69 -11.39
N ARG A 73 12.42 -4.43 -11.26
CA ARG A 73 11.67 -4.94 -12.40
C ARG A 73 11.04 -3.82 -13.23
N PRO A 74 10.87 -4.04 -14.54
CA PRO A 74 10.15 -3.09 -15.38
C PRO A 74 8.67 -3.02 -15.02
N LEU A 75 8.05 -1.86 -15.27
CA LEU A 75 6.63 -1.62 -14.99
C LEU A 75 5.71 -2.66 -15.64
N THR A 76 6.07 -3.18 -16.81
CA THR A 76 5.32 -4.22 -17.52
C THR A 76 5.17 -5.49 -16.69
N ASP A 77 6.22 -5.89 -16.00
CA ASP A 77 6.23 -7.10 -15.18
C ASP A 77 5.38 -6.92 -13.92
N ILE A 78 5.47 -5.75 -13.29
CA ILE A 78 4.64 -5.40 -12.14
C ILE A 78 3.16 -5.38 -12.53
N ARG A 79 2.81 -4.74 -13.67
CA ARG A 79 1.44 -4.68 -14.18
C ARG A 79 0.83 -6.04 -14.52
N THR A 80 1.65 -6.94 -15.07
CA THR A 80 1.17 -8.27 -15.50
C THR A 80 1.15 -9.32 -14.40
N ASN A 81 1.76 -9.02 -13.25
CA ASN A 81 1.81 -9.91 -12.11
C ASN A 81 1.23 -9.26 -10.84
N ASP A 82 1.95 -8.34 -10.24
CA ASP A 82 1.66 -7.82 -8.89
C ASP A 82 0.39 -6.96 -8.83
N GLU A 83 0.08 -6.21 -9.90
CA GLU A 83 -1.13 -5.41 -9.96
C GLU A 83 -2.40 -6.19 -10.37
N VAL A 84 -2.28 -7.45 -10.82
CA VAL A 84 -3.43 -8.26 -11.24
C VAL A 84 -4.47 -8.42 -10.12
N PRO A 85 -4.13 -8.71 -8.86
CA PRO A 85 -5.10 -8.75 -7.78
C PRO A 85 -5.85 -7.42 -7.60
N TYR A 86 -5.16 -6.29 -7.68
CA TYR A 86 -5.78 -4.96 -7.56
C TYR A 86 -6.70 -4.65 -8.73
N ALA A 87 -6.28 -4.99 -9.95
CA ALA A 87 -7.11 -4.82 -11.15
C ALA A 87 -8.41 -5.64 -11.07
N SER A 88 -8.34 -6.85 -10.53
CA SER A 88 -9.51 -7.74 -10.43
C SER A 88 -10.43 -7.44 -9.26
N MET A 89 -9.92 -6.81 -8.20
CA MET A 89 -10.63 -6.60 -6.93
C MET A 89 -10.94 -5.13 -6.64
N GLY A 90 -10.55 -4.18 -7.49
CA GLY A 90 -10.60 -2.75 -7.20
C GLY A 90 -11.94 -2.25 -6.64
N THR A 91 -13.06 -2.75 -7.13
CA THR A 91 -14.40 -2.36 -6.64
C THR A 91 -14.81 -3.03 -5.32
N LEU A 92 -14.09 -4.07 -4.89
CA LEU A 92 -14.37 -4.81 -3.65
C LEU A 92 -13.53 -4.28 -2.48
N LEU A 93 -12.37 -3.68 -2.78
CA LEU A 93 -11.47 -3.15 -1.75
C LEU A 93 -11.98 -1.81 -1.23
N THR A 94 -12.31 -1.76 0.05
CA THR A 94 -12.70 -0.50 0.73
C THR A 94 -11.53 0.47 0.76
N SER A 95 -10.32 -0.05 0.97
CA SER A 95 -9.09 0.73 0.92
C SER A 95 -7.91 -0.06 0.37
N VAL A 96 -6.85 0.67 -0.01
CA VAL A 96 -5.57 0.14 -0.47
C VAL A 96 -4.45 0.82 0.32
N MET A 97 -3.41 0.06 0.62
CA MET A 97 -2.19 0.54 1.27
C MET A 97 -1.01 0.32 0.33
N PRO A 98 -0.28 1.37 -0.09
CA PRO A 98 0.93 1.24 -0.88
C PRO A 98 2.12 0.77 -0.04
N ALA A 99 3.08 0.14 -0.70
CA ALA A 99 4.31 -0.34 -0.11
C ALA A 99 5.34 0.79 0.10
N HIS A 100 6.15 0.69 1.18
CA HIS A 100 7.40 1.43 1.30
C HIS A 100 8.52 0.72 0.51
N VAL A 101 8.31 0.56 -0.80
CA VAL A 101 9.25 -0.05 -1.75
C VAL A 101 9.53 0.93 -2.87
N THR A 102 10.80 1.07 -3.26
CA THR A 102 11.20 1.86 -4.42
C THR A 102 11.25 0.99 -5.67
N TYR A 103 10.71 1.50 -6.75
CA TYR A 103 10.68 0.87 -8.08
C TYR A 103 11.40 1.80 -9.07
N PRO A 104 12.75 1.76 -9.13
CA PRO A 104 13.54 2.82 -9.78
C PRO A 104 13.27 2.95 -11.27
N GLN A 105 12.80 1.89 -11.94
CA GLN A 105 12.38 1.97 -13.34
C GLN A 105 11.04 2.69 -13.56
N VAL A 106 10.32 3.05 -12.48
CA VAL A 106 9.02 3.71 -12.54
C VAL A 106 9.04 5.05 -11.82
N SER A 107 9.58 5.09 -10.61
CA SER A 107 9.66 6.28 -9.75
C SER A 107 10.84 6.18 -8.80
N PRO A 108 11.59 7.27 -8.58
CA PRO A 108 12.68 7.27 -7.62
C PRO A 108 12.20 7.25 -6.16
N ALA A 109 10.95 7.63 -5.91
CA ALA A 109 10.36 7.60 -4.57
C ALA A 109 9.65 6.27 -4.32
N PRO A 110 9.59 5.79 -3.06
CA PRO A 110 8.75 4.66 -2.66
C PRO A 110 7.30 4.84 -3.10
N ALA A 111 6.59 3.74 -3.34
CA ALA A 111 5.24 3.79 -3.91
C ALA A 111 4.28 4.67 -3.10
N GLY A 112 4.34 4.64 -1.76
CA GLY A 112 3.49 5.46 -0.89
C GLY A 112 3.75 6.97 -0.97
N PHE A 113 4.87 7.40 -1.57
CA PHE A 113 5.24 8.80 -1.76
C PHE A 113 5.27 9.20 -3.24
N SER A 114 4.74 8.38 -4.14
CA SER A 114 4.84 8.56 -5.59
C SER A 114 3.48 8.82 -6.23
N LYS A 115 3.30 10.04 -6.79
CA LYS A 115 2.13 10.35 -7.62
C LYS A 115 2.00 9.41 -8.82
N LYS A 116 3.12 8.93 -9.34
CA LYS A 116 3.12 7.95 -10.44
C LYS A 116 2.37 6.70 -10.05
N TRP A 117 2.65 6.15 -8.86
CA TRP A 117 1.98 4.97 -8.36
C TRP A 117 0.54 5.24 -7.93
N LEU A 118 0.29 6.29 -7.13
CA LEU A 118 -1.03 6.50 -6.52
C LEU A 118 -2.02 7.18 -7.48
N GLN A 119 -1.58 8.19 -8.24
CA GLN A 119 -2.49 8.94 -9.11
C GLN A 119 -2.56 8.38 -10.52
N GLU A 120 -1.41 8.00 -11.14
CA GLU A 120 -1.44 7.53 -12.52
C GLU A 120 -1.76 6.03 -12.62
N GLU A 121 -1.11 5.16 -11.82
CA GLU A 121 -1.35 3.72 -11.88
C GLU A 121 -2.62 3.33 -11.10
N LEU A 122 -2.71 3.60 -9.79
CA LEU A 122 -3.83 3.14 -8.98
C LEU A 122 -5.13 3.87 -9.31
N ARG A 123 -5.16 5.21 -9.23
CA ARG A 123 -6.36 6.01 -9.53
C ARG A 123 -6.68 6.04 -11.02
N GLY A 124 -5.68 6.36 -11.85
CA GLY A 124 -5.87 6.60 -13.30
C GLY A 124 -6.09 5.31 -14.07
N ARG A 125 -5.07 4.43 -14.12
CA ARG A 125 -5.12 3.23 -14.97
C ARG A 125 -6.01 2.12 -14.40
N LEU A 126 -5.91 1.84 -13.08
CA LEU A 126 -6.74 0.81 -12.44
C LEU A 126 -8.15 1.31 -12.11
N GLY A 127 -8.40 2.62 -12.13
CA GLY A 127 -9.71 3.22 -11.85
C GLY A 127 -10.14 3.10 -10.39
N TYR A 128 -9.19 2.93 -9.46
CA TYR A 128 -9.51 2.76 -8.05
C TYR A 128 -10.03 4.06 -7.41
N ASN A 129 -11.20 4.00 -6.77
CA ASN A 129 -11.87 5.16 -6.17
C ASN A 129 -12.06 5.06 -4.65
N GLY A 130 -11.63 3.95 -4.01
CA GLY A 130 -11.68 3.79 -2.55
C GLY A 130 -10.59 4.59 -1.82
N LEU A 131 -10.52 4.44 -0.51
CA LEU A 131 -9.52 5.12 0.32
C LEU A 131 -8.10 4.59 0.09
N ILE A 132 -7.11 5.47 0.16
CA ILE A 132 -5.69 5.10 0.16
C ILE A 132 -5.12 5.46 1.54
N PHE A 133 -4.73 4.43 2.30
CA PHE A 133 -3.94 4.61 3.52
C PHE A 133 -2.46 4.69 3.17
N SER A 134 -1.65 5.45 3.88
CA SER A 134 -0.21 5.21 3.84
C SER A 134 0.10 3.87 4.52
N ASP A 135 1.25 3.26 4.23
CA ASP A 135 1.85 2.34 5.18
C ASP A 135 2.40 3.11 6.39
N ASP A 136 2.83 2.42 7.43
CA ASP A 136 3.29 3.06 8.67
C ASP A 136 4.47 4.00 8.42
N LEU A 137 4.23 5.30 8.63
CA LEU A 137 5.23 6.35 8.42
C LEU A 137 6.37 6.33 9.45
N SER A 138 6.24 5.59 10.55
CA SER A 138 7.31 5.39 11.53
C SER A 138 8.37 4.39 11.04
N MET A 139 8.07 3.58 10.02
CA MET A 139 8.98 2.58 9.47
C MET A 139 10.23 3.21 8.83
N LYS A 140 11.35 2.49 8.90
CA LYS A 140 12.62 2.94 8.32
C LYS A 140 12.54 3.12 6.80
N GLY A 141 11.76 2.30 6.10
CA GLY A 141 11.49 2.47 4.66
C GLY A 141 10.87 3.81 4.28
N ALA A 142 10.29 4.55 5.24
CA ALA A 142 9.78 5.91 5.04
C ALA A 142 10.81 7.00 5.43
N SER A 143 11.90 6.66 6.14
CA SER A 143 12.80 7.63 6.79
C SER A 143 13.62 8.49 5.83
N GLU A 144 13.86 8.03 4.60
CA GLU A 144 14.59 8.81 3.60
C GLU A 144 13.84 10.07 3.14
N VAL A 145 12.53 10.14 3.38
CA VAL A 145 11.72 11.32 3.06
C VAL A 145 11.94 12.47 4.06
N GLY A 146 12.49 12.17 5.25
CA GLY A 146 12.79 13.15 6.29
C GLY A 146 12.07 12.89 7.61
N GLU A 147 11.81 13.97 8.36
CA GLU A 147 11.09 13.93 9.62
C GLU A 147 9.61 13.52 9.42
N ILE A 148 8.95 13.11 10.50
CA ILE A 148 7.58 12.53 10.44
C ILE A 148 6.56 13.46 9.78
N THR A 149 6.65 14.75 9.97
CA THR A 149 5.79 15.75 9.31
C THR A 149 6.04 15.82 7.80
N ALA A 150 7.30 15.76 7.37
CA ALA A 150 7.65 15.74 5.96
C ALA A 150 7.17 14.45 5.28
N ARG A 151 7.24 13.29 5.96
CA ARG A 151 6.69 12.01 5.47
C ARG A 151 5.18 12.10 5.32
N SER A 152 4.50 12.69 6.30
CA SER A 152 3.06 12.94 6.27
C SER A 152 2.66 13.81 5.08
N ASP A 153 3.33 14.96 4.90
CA ASP A 153 3.11 15.87 3.77
C ASP A 153 3.34 15.15 2.43
N ALA A 154 4.42 14.38 2.31
CA ALA A 154 4.75 13.65 1.09
C ALA A 154 3.72 12.58 0.75
N ALA A 155 3.24 11.81 1.74
CA ALA A 155 2.20 10.80 1.53
C ALA A 155 0.88 11.41 1.08
N LEU A 156 0.43 12.49 1.74
CA LEU A 156 -0.78 13.22 1.36
C LEU A 156 -0.63 13.88 -0.03
N ALA A 157 0.53 14.50 -0.32
CA ALA A 157 0.81 15.09 -1.63
C ALA A 157 0.88 14.05 -2.75
N ALA A 158 1.29 12.82 -2.46
CA ALA A 158 1.27 11.71 -3.41
C ALA A 158 -0.15 11.21 -3.68
N GLY A 159 -1.08 11.36 -2.73
CA GLY A 159 -2.49 11.02 -2.88
C GLY A 159 -3.04 10.00 -1.89
N CYS A 160 -2.35 9.80 -0.76
CA CYS A 160 -2.96 9.11 0.38
C CYS A 160 -4.08 9.97 0.97
N ASP A 161 -5.17 9.33 1.37
CA ASP A 161 -6.31 9.95 2.05
C ASP A 161 -6.16 9.88 3.58
N MET A 162 -5.50 8.84 4.06
CA MET A 162 -5.23 8.56 5.47
C MET A 162 -3.75 8.23 5.67
N ILE A 163 -3.20 8.63 6.81
CA ILE A 163 -1.83 8.30 7.18
C ILE A 163 -1.80 7.45 8.45
N LEU A 164 -0.82 6.55 8.54
CA LEU A 164 -0.61 5.69 9.69
C LEU A 164 0.72 6.02 10.37
N ILE A 165 0.69 6.08 11.69
CA ILE A 165 1.87 6.17 12.54
C ILE A 165 1.66 5.17 13.67
N CYS A 166 2.40 4.07 13.61
CA CYS A 166 2.24 2.96 14.54
C CYS A 166 3.39 2.95 15.56
N ASN A 167 3.07 2.56 16.79
CA ASN A 167 4.04 2.37 17.87
C ASN A 167 4.91 3.60 18.23
N ASP A 168 4.53 4.80 17.77
CA ASP A 168 5.22 6.07 18.04
C ASP A 168 4.20 7.17 18.37
N PRO A 169 3.69 7.22 19.63
CA PRO A 169 2.69 8.19 20.04
C PRO A 169 3.15 9.65 19.95
N GLU A 170 4.44 9.93 20.15
CA GLU A 170 4.99 11.28 20.08
C GLU A 170 5.00 11.79 18.64
N SER A 171 5.42 10.97 17.69
CA SER A 171 5.31 11.31 16.26
C SER A 171 3.86 11.48 15.83
N ALA A 172 2.95 10.62 16.29
CA ALA A 172 1.52 10.77 16.01
C ALA A 172 0.96 12.10 16.53
N LYS A 173 1.30 12.48 17.77
CA LYS A 173 0.93 13.75 18.35
C LYS A 173 1.51 14.92 17.55
N THR A 174 2.79 14.86 17.20
CA THR A 174 3.46 15.89 16.39
C THR A 174 2.73 16.13 15.07
N VAL A 175 2.34 15.05 14.38
CA VAL A 175 1.60 15.17 13.13
C VAL A 175 0.20 15.75 13.36
N LEU A 176 -0.54 15.30 14.39
CA LEU A 176 -1.86 15.83 14.70
C LEU A 176 -1.86 17.34 14.99
N GLU A 177 -0.81 17.84 15.65
CA GLU A 177 -0.67 19.25 16.01
C GLU A 177 -0.19 20.13 14.84
N ASN A 178 0.57 19.60 13.91
CA ASN A 178 1.26 20.38 12.88
C ASN A 178 0.75 20.12 11.46
N GLN A 179 0.02 19.02 11.22
CA GLN A 179 -0.43 18.64 9.88
C GLN A 179 -1.61 19.50 9.42
N ARG A 180 -1.49 20.01 8.20
CA ARG A 180 -2.62 20.67 7.52
C ARG A 180 -3.43 19.62 6.76
N TRP A 181 -4.56 19.24 7.33
CA TRP A 181 -5.45 18.25 6.74
C TRP A 181 -6.25 18.85 5.57
N ILE A 182 -6.20 18.17 4.43
CA ILE A 182 -6.99 18.51 3.24
C ILE A 182 -7.94 17.35 2.99
N ARG A 183 -9.26 17.68 2.98
CA ARG A 183 -10.28 16.69 2.66
C ARG A 183 -10.14 16.26 1.18
N THR A 184 -10.06 14.97 0.93
CA THR A 184 -10.01 14.39 -0.42
C THR A 184 -11.40 13.98 -0.89
N LYS A 185 -11.58 13.80 -2.20
CA LYS A 185 -12.85 13.33 -2.78
C LYS A 185 -13.27 11.94 -2.30
N ALA A 186 -12.34 11.13 -1.82
CA ALA A 186 -12.64 9.80 -1.30
C ALA A 186 -13.35 9.84 0.07
N PHE A 187 -13.34 11.00 0.75
CA PHE A 187 -14.07 11.23 2.00
C PHE A 187 -15.54 11.66 1.78
N ASP A 188 -15.89 12.10 0.60
CA ASP A 188 -17.24 12.55 0.24
C ASP A 188 -18.06 11.41 -0.35
#